data_2a51876c0c84973781d1a987e2795358
#
_entry.id   2a51876c0c84973781d1a987e2795358
#
_cell.length_a   1.000
_cell.length_b   1.000
_cell.length_c   1.000
_cell.angle_alpha   90.00
_cell.angle_beta   90.00
_cell.angle_gamma   90.00
#
_symmetry.space_group_name_H-M   'P 1'
#
loop_
_entity.id
_entity.type
_entity.pdbx_description
1 polymer ?
#
loop_
_entity_poly.entity_id
_entity_poly.type
_entity_poly.pdbx_seq_one_letter_code
_entity_poly.pdbx_strand_id
1 'polypeptide(L)'
;MIIDHNHPEYIKLRKKTGKGKYNGCYYYSQEIVKNIIPRVKTDRDWNTVGRDVEGMHDGMIVFLHDNATPWHYDWLKNYKDLVLVCSSTYTYESVQYWGDPILLPMSIDTEYVKQFRTEKTKDTCFVGNSWVRANCSSRIPDNVDFFSSLPREELLKAVAPYRKAYAIDRCAQECQVLGCELLPLETRYGCDSTNVLDNRDAAEMLQQILNVREGGKE
;
A
#
# COMPACT_ATOMS: atom_id res chain seq x y z
N MET A 1 4.48 23.28 -2.20
CA MET A 1 5.72 22.50 -2.12
C MET A 1 5.30 21.05 -1.98
N ILE A 2 5.45 20.27 -3.04
CA ILE A 2 5.08 18.86 -3.08
C ILE A 2 6.20 18.12 -2.39
N ILE A 3 5.89 17.47 -1.29
CA ILE A 3 6.88 16.66 -0.59
C ILE A 3 6.82 15.27 -1.25
N ASP A 4 7.76 15.03 -2.14
CA ASP A 4 8.05 13.66 -2.59
C ASP A 4 8.51 12.87 -1.36
N HIS A 5 7.67 11.97 -0.89
CA HIS A 5 7.94 11.15 0.29
C HIS A 5 9.16 10.23 0.12
N ASN A 6 9.70 10.17 -1.06
CA ASN A 6 10.73 9.26 -1.53
C ASN A 6 12.01 9.99 -1.93
N HIS A 7 11.98 11.33 -1.95
CA HIS A 7 13.18 12.11 -2.19
C HIS A 7 14.24 11.78 -1.13
N PRO A 8 15.52 11.55 -1.51
CA PRO A 8 16.59 11.17 -0.58
C PRO A 8 16.72 12.11 0.62
N GLU A 9 16.50 13.41 0.44
CA GLU A 9 16.50 14.38 1.53
C GLU A 9 15.32 14.21 2.49
N TYR A 10 14.13 13.86 1.97
CA TYR A 10 12.98 13.59 2.80
C TYR A 10 13.16 12.28 3.60
N ILE A 11 13.76 11.26 2.98
CA ILE A 11 14.16 10.03 3.68
C ILE A 11 15.20 10.33 4.77
N LYS A 12 16.20 11.17 4.48
CA LYS A 12 17.18 11.63 5.49
C LYS A 12 16.51 12.39 6.63
N LEU A 13 15.59 13.30 6.30
CA LEU A 13 14.84 14.06 7.30
C LEU A 13 13.95 13.14 8.15
N ARG A 14 13.27 12.18 7.54
CA ARG A 14 12.48 11.17 8.25
C ARG A 14 13.33 10.30 9.16
N LYS A 15 14.47 9.82 8.68
CA LYS A 15 15.44 9.07 9.52
C LYS A 15 15.91 9.91 10.72
N LYS A 16 16.17 11.20 10.51
CA LYS A 16 16.63 12.13 11.57
C LYS A 16 15.52 12.46 12.57
N THR A 17 14.28 12.58 12.13
CA THR A 17 13.15 12.97 12.99
C THR A 17 12.34 11.80 13.52
N GLY A 18 12.63 10.57 13.09
CA GLY A 18 11.86 9.36 13.40
C GLY A 18 10.44 9.33 12.79
N LYS A 19 10.04 10.40 12.10
CA LYS A 19 8.72 10.49 11.48
C LYS A 19 8.67 9.70 10.18
N GLY A 20 7.65 8.88 10.01
CA GLY A 20 7.39 8.12 8.79
C GLY A 20 8.16 6.81 8.64
N LYS A 21 8.94 6.40 9.64
CA LYS A 21 9.65 5.11 9.65
C LYS A 21 8.70 3.90 9.54
N TYR A 22 7.43 4.09 9.88
CA TYR A 22 6.42 3.03 9.94
C TYR A 22 5.14 3.42 9.19
N ASN A 23 5.27 4.00 7.98
CA ASN A 23 4.10 4.31 7.16
C ASN A 23 3.68 3.13 6.28
N GLY A 24 2.42 3.15 5.82
CA GLY A 24 1.85 2.10 4.98
C GLY A 24 2.62 1.88 3.68
N CYS A 25 3.04 2.96 3.03
CA CYS A 25 3.82 2.89 1.78
C CYS A 25 5.16 2.16 1.96
N TYR A 26 5.88 2.44 3.04
CA TYR A 26 7.13 1.72 3.35
C TYR A 26 6.90 0.22 3.50
N TYR A 27 5.90 -0.18 4.27
CA TYR A 27 5.61 -1.60 4.46
C TYR A 27 5.12 -2.26 3.18
N TYR A 28 4.29 -1.59 2.38
CA TYR A 28 3.85 -2.14 1.12
C TYR A 28 5.01 -2.31 0.12
N SER A 29 5.93 -1.35 0.05
CA SER A 29 7.15 -1.51 -0.74
C SER A 29 7.97 -2.73 -0.30
N GLN A 30 8.05 -3.01 1.01
CA GLN A 30 8.71 -4.20 1.51
C GLN A 30 7.98 -5.50 1.12
N GLU A 31 6.65 -5.51 1.11
CA GLU A 31 5.86 -6.64 0.63
C GLU A 31 6.13 -6.92 -0.86
N ILE A 32 6.12 -5.87 -1.70
CA ILE A 32 6.44 -6.00 -3.13
C ILE A 32 7.81 -6.63 -3.31
N VAL A 33 8.83 -6.07 -2.67
CA VAL A 33 10.23 -6.50 -2.84
C VAL A 33 10.47 -7.93 -2.34
N LYS A 34 9.87 -8.29 -1.22
CA LYS A 34 10.14 -9.57 -0.55
C LYS A 34 9.23 -10.70 -1.01
N ASN A 35 8.00 -10.37 -1.35
CA ASN A 35 6.95 -11.36 -1.48
C ASN A 35 6.28 -11.41 -2.87
N ILE A 36 6.25 -10.32 -3.62
CA ILE A 36 5.63 -10.28 -4.94
C ILE A 36 6.68 -10.52 -6.02
N ILE A 37 7.64 -9.62 -6.16
CA ILE A 37 8.65 -9.66 -7.22
C ILE A 37 9.39 -11.00 -7.32
N PRO A 38 9.84 -11.65 -6.21
CA PRO A 38 10.55 -12.93 -6.32
C PRO A 38 9.70 -14.09 -6.87
N ARG A 39 8.38 -13.91 -6.95
CA ARG A 39 7.44 -14.90 -7.50
C ARG A 39 7.01 -14.61 -8.94
N VAL A 40 7.35 -13.43 -9.45
CA VAL A 40 7.01 -13.02 -10.82
C VAL A 40 8.20 -13.32 -11.73
N LYS A 41 7.95 -14.09 -12.80
CA LYS A 41 8.95 -14.39 -13.83
C LYS A 41 8.89 -13.30 -14.90
N THR A 42 9.92 -12.50 -14.98
CA THR A 42 10.05 -11.42 -15.97
C THR A 42 11.51 -11.05 -16.14
N ASP A 43 11.89 -10.68 -17.37
CA ASP A 43 13.21 -10.13 -17.68
C ASP A 43 13.26 -8.59 -17.47
N ARG A 44 12.12 -7.98 -17.09
CA ARG A 44 12.06 -6.55 -16.84
C ARG A 44 12.59 -6.21 -15.45
N ASP A 45 13.36 -5.15 -15.37
CA ASP A 45 13.67 -4.52 -14.09
C ASP A 45 12.41 -3.90 -13.47
N TRP A 46 12.46 -3.63 -12.21
CA TRP A 46 11.31 -3.10 -11.46
C TRP A 46 11.71 -2.00 -10.48
N ASN A 47 10.78 -1.11 -10.21
CA ASN A 47 10.89 -0.09 -9.17
C ASN A 47 9.60 0.05 -8.38
N THR A 48 9.69 0.52 -7.15
CA THR A 48 8.53 1.00 -6.38
C THR A 48 8.65 2.51 -6.24
N VAL A 49 7.56 3.24 -6.43
CA VAL A 49 7.54 4.66 -6.12
C VAL A 49 7.90 4.81 -4.65
N GLY A 50 9.06 5.31 -4.39
CA GLY A 50 9.63 5.37 -3.06
C GLY A 50 10.98 4.73 -2.90
N ARG A 51 11.43 4.01 -3.89
CA ARG A 51 12.71 3.34 -3.80
C ARG A 51 13.84 4.19 -4.39
N ASP A 52 13.71 4.61 -5.60
CA ASP A 52 14.67 5.51 -6.25
C ASP A 52 14.19 5.91 -7.65
N VAL A 53 13.92 7.19 -7.87
CA VAL A 53 13.63 7.68 -9.22
C VAL A 53 14.90 7.73 -10.07
N GLU A 54 16.09 7.81 -9.43
CA GLU A 54 17.37 7.84 -10.14
C GLU A 54 17.69 6.50 -10.87
N GLY A 55 17.09 5.38 -10.43
CA GLY A 55 17.24 4.06 -11.07
C GLY A 55 16.23 3.77 -12.17
N MET A 56 15.39 4.73 -12.56
CA MET A 56 14.37 4.50 -13.59
C MET A 56 14.96 4.49 -14.99
N HIS A 57 14.48 3.55 -15.81
CA HIS A 57 14.78 3.46 -17.24
C HIS A 57 13.58 2.87 -18.02
N ASP A 58 13.65 2.91 -19.34
CA ASP A 58 12.64 2.36 -20.23
C ASP A 58 12.44 0.85 -19.98
N GLY A 59 11.23 0.37 -20.16
CA GLY A 59 10.88 -1.04 -20.08
C GLY A 59 10.65 -1.60 -18.66
N MET A 60 10.76 -0.80 -17.61
CA MET A 60 10.60 -1.27 -16.23
C MET A 60 9.15 -1.56 -15.85
N ILE A 61 8.99 -2.40 -14.81
CA ILE A 61 7.76 -2.52 -14.04
C ILE A 61 7.81 -1.52 -12.87
N VAL A 62 6.82 -0.64 -12.78
CA VAL A 62 6.78 0.43 -11.77
C VAL A 62 5.55 0.28 -10.89
N PHE A 63 5.76 0.02 -9.60
CA PHE A 63 4.68 -0.08 -8.61
C PHE A 63 4.36 1.31 -8.04
N LEU A 64 3.15 1.76 -8.29
CA LEU A 64 2.61 3.04 -7.86
C LEU A 64 1.59 2.80 -6.74
N HIS A 65 1.93 3.18 -5.52
CA HIS A 65 1.12 2.86 -4.34
C HIS A 65 0.81 4.09 -3.46
N ASP A 66 1.13 5.28 -3.93
CA ASP A 66 0.78 6.51 -3.23
C ASP A 66 -0.43 7.17 -3.91
N ASN A 67 -1.38 7.67 -3.12
CA ASN A 67 -2.54 8.41 -3.63
C ASN A 67 -2.13 9.84 -4.01
N ALA A 68 -1.17 9.97 -4.91
CA ALA A 68 -0.68 11.22 -5.41
C ALA A 68 -1.57 11.74 -6.56
N THR A 69 -1.66 13.03 -6.69
CA THR A 69 -2.38 13.66 -7.81
C THR A 69 -1.65 13.46 -9.15
N PRO A 70 -2.36 13.51 -10.31
CA PRO A 70 -1.75 13.19 -11.61
C PRO A 70 -0.41 13.87 -11.89
N TRP A 71 -0.26 15.13 -11.54
CA TRP A 71 1.00 15.87 -11.77
C TRP A 71 2.22 15.36 -10.97
N HIS A 72 2.02 14.57 -9.94
CA HIS A 72 3.10 13.90 -9.24
C HIS A 72 3.76 12.81 -10.09
N TYR A 73 3.07 12.34 -11.11
CA TYR A 73 3.52 11.29 -12.02
C TYR A 73 3.99 11.82 -13.38
N ASP A 74 4.07 13.14 -13.55
CA ASP A 74 4.51 13.79 -14.78
C ASP A 74 5.89 13.32 -15.28
N TRP A 75 6.73 12.86 -14.39
CA TRP A 75 8.04 12.30 -14.71
C TRP A 75 7.95 11.00 -15.50
N LEU A 76 6.82 10.25 -15.45
CA LEU A 76 6.61 9.03 -16.22
C LEU A 76 6.71 9.26 -17.73
N LYS A 77 6.36 10.46 -18.21
CA LYS A 77 6.45 10.84 -19.64
C LYS A 77 7.87 10.78 -20.20
N ASN A 78 8.87 10.77 -19.35
CA ASN A 78 10.28 10.71 -19.77
C ASN A 78 10.74 9.28 -20.10
N TYR A 79 9.90 8.28 -19.85
CA TYR A 79 10.23 6.86 -20.03
C TYR A 79 9.24 6.19 -20.98
N LYS A 80 9.71 5.16 -21.68
CA LYS A 80 8.92 4.39 -22.64
C LYS A 80 8.73 2.95 -22.18
N ASP A 81 7.68 2.30 -22.69
CA ASP A 81 7.38 0.89 -22.44
C ASP A 81 7.32 0.50 -20.96
N LEU A 82 6.91 1.41 -20.10
CA LEU A 82 6.70 1.12 -18.69
C LEU A 82 5.45 0.25 -18.48
N VAL A 83 5.57 -0.70 -17.56
CA VAL A 83 4.41 -1.40 -17.01
C VAL A 83 4.06 -0.76 -15.66
N LEU A 84 2.98 0.01 -15.63
CA LEU A 84 2.53 0.72 -14.44
C LEU A 84 1.60 -0.16 -13.63
N VAL A 85 1.97 -0.49 -12.40
CA VAL A 85 1.18 -1.32 -11.48
C VAL A 85 0.65 -0.42 -10.36
N CYS A 86 -0.66 -0.20 -10.35
CA CYS A 86 -1.33 0.74 -9.45
C CYS A 86 -2.05 0.00 -8.33
N SER A 87 -1.88 0.45 -7.09
CA SER A 87 -2.48 -0.18 -5.91
C SER A 87 -3.93 0.26 -5.64
N SER A 88 -4.41 1.30 -6.30
CA SER A 88 -5.77 1.82 -6.14
C SER A 88 -6.35 2.33 -7.46
N THR A 89 -7.68 2.36 -7.55
CA THR A 89 -8.39 2.97 -8.69
C THR A 89 -7.99 4.42 -8.87
N TYR A 90 -7.83 5.17 -7.79
CA TYR A 90 -7.39 6.56 -7.84
C TYR A 90 -6.02 6.71 -8.52
N THR A 91 -5.04 5.87 -8.13
CA THR A 91 -3.71 5.89 -8.76
C THR A 91 -3.79 5.45 -10.22
N TYR A 92 -4.58 4.42 -10.51
CA TYR A 92 -4.82 3.93 -11.87
C TYR A 92 -5.36 5.05 -12.77
N GLU A 93 -6.42 5.73 -12.37
CA GLU A 93 -7.01 6.86 -13.11
C GLU A 93 -6.03 8.02 -13.26
N SER A 94 -5.19 8.26 -12.26
CA SER A 94 -4.20 9.33 -12.27
C SER A 94 -3.09 9.13 -13.31
N VAL A 95 -2.77 7.88 -13.68
CA VAL A 95 -1.63 7.55 -14.56
C VAL A 95 -2.03 6.99 -15.92
N GLN A 96 -3.31 6.78 -16.19
CA GLN A 96 -3.79 6.26 -17.47
C GLN A 96 -3.39 7.10 -18.70
N TYR A 97 -3.03 8.36 -18.50
CA TYR A 97 -2.51 9.23 -19.56
C TYR A 97 -1.06 8.95 -19.97
N TRP A 98 -0.33 8.20 -19.14
CA TRP A 98 1.10 7.92 -19.31
C TRP A 98 1.37 6.50 -19.84
N GLY A 99 0.35 5.68 -19.96
CA GLY A 99 0.47 4.31 -20.40
C GLY A 99 -0.81 3.52 -20.18
N ASP A 100 -0.68 2.20 -20.22
CA ASP A 100 -1.75 1.25 -19.92
C ASP A 100 -1.50 0.61 -18.54
N PRO A 101 -2.02 1.20 -17.46
CA PRO A 101 -1.74 0.73 -16.12
C PRO A 101 -2.45 -0.60 -15.81
N ILE A 102 -1.91 -1.32 -14.84
CA ILE A 102 -2.49 -2.50 -14.22
C ILE A 102 -3.04 -2.11 -12.86
N LEU A 103 -4.30 -2.43 -12.56
CA LEU A 103 -4.82 -2.34 -11.21
C LEU A 103 -4.49 -3.62 -10.46
N LEU A 104 -3.58 -3.54 -9.51
CA LEU A 104 -3.23 -4.60 -8.57
C LEU A 104 -3.45 -4.08 -7.14
N PRO A 105 -4.55 -4.42 -6.48
CA PRO A 105 -4.81 -3.94 -5.12
C PRO A 105 -3.66 -4.27 -4.16
N MET A 106 -3.50 -3.45 -3.13
CA MET A 106 -2.53 -3.75 -2.07
C MET A 106 -2.77 -5.14 -1.51
N SER A 107 -1.69 -5.85 -1.25
CA SER A 107 -1.69 -7.18 -0.65
C SER A 107 -0.88 -7.22 0.63
N ILE A 108 -1.06 -8.29 1.40
CA ILE A 108 -0.37 -8.52 2.66
C ILE A 108 0.07 -9.98 2.77
N ASP A 109 1.04 -10.25 3.63
CA ASP A 109 1.36 -11.62 4.06
C ASP A 109 0.33 -12.06 5.10
N THR A 110 -0.70 -12.77 4.65
CA THR A 110 -1.82 -13.19 5.50
C THR A 110 -1.38 -14.21 6.55
N GLU A 111 -0.45 -15.11 6.23
CA GLU A 111 0.06 -16.10 7.16
C GLU A 111 0.90 -15.44 8.27
N TYR A 112 1.71 -14.44 7.93
CA TYR A 112 2.41 -13.66 8.92
C TYR A 112 1.46 -12.93 9.88
N VAL A 113 0.42 -12.28 9.35
CA VAL A 113 -0.55 -11.54 10.17
C VAL A 113 -1.37 -12.48 11.07
N LYS A 114 -1.77 -13.65 10.58
CA LYS A 114 -2.52 -14.67 11.36
C LYS A 114 -1.80 -15.10 12.64
N GLN A 115 -0.48 -15.07 12.67
CA GLN A 115 0.30 -15.46 13.85
C GLN A 115 0.04 -14.58 15.07
N PHE A 116 -0.48 -13.36 14.87
CA PHE A 116 -0.80 -12.42 15.94
C PHE A 116 -2.24 -12.51 16.43
N ARG A 117 -3.06 -13.41 15.88
CA ARG A 117 -4.44 -13.61 16.36
C ARG A 117 -4.47 -13.97 17.84
N THR A 118 -5.37 -13.35 18.57
CA THR A 118 -5.60 -13.61 19.99
C THR A 118 -7.08 -13.52 20.32
N GLU A 119 -7.44 -13.88 21.56
CA GLU A 119 -8.79 -13.68 22.06
C GLU A 119 -9.20 -12.21 22.02
N LYS A 120 -10.45 -11.95 21.65
CA LYS A 120 -11.02 -10.62 21.54
C LYS A 120 -11.53 -10.12 22.89
N THR A 121 -10.74 -9.34 23.60
CA THR A 121 -11.02 -8.85 24.95
C THR A 121 -11.38 -7.35 24.99
N LYS A 122 -11.13 -6.63 23.89
CA LYS A 122 -11.39 -5.19 23.75
C LYS A 122 -12.43 -4.92 22.68
N ASP A 123 -13.11 -3.78 22.74
CA ASP A 123 -14.21 -3.49 21.83
C ASP A 123 -13.71 -2.89 20.50
N THR A 124 -13.32 -1.63 20.48
CA THR A 124 -13.10 -0.89 19.25
C THR A 124 -11.78 -0.10 19.27
N CYS A 125 -11.05 -0.10 18.16
CA CYS A 125 -9.87 0.75 17.96
C CYS A 125 -9.91 1.49 16.62
N PHE A 126 -9.06 2.50 16.50
CA PHE A 126 -8.70 3.14 15.22
C PHE A 126 -7.25 2.82 14.87
N VAL A 127 -7.03 2.36 13.62
CA VAL A 127 -5.71 2.00 13.11
C VAL A 127 -5.39 2.81 11.87
N GLY A 128 -4.42 3.71 11.98
CA GLY A 128 -4.04 4.57 10.88
C GLY A 128 -3.29 5.81 11.34
N ASN A 129 -3.00 6.72 10.43
CA ASN A 129 -2.35 7.96 10.80
C ASN A 129 -3.36 9.01 11.32
N SER A 130 -2.87 9.95 12.11
CA SER A 130 -3.69 11.04 12.69
C SER A 130 -4.37 11.91 11.63
N TRP A 131 -3.75 12.03 10.47
CA TRP A 131 -4.30 12.80 9.36
C TRP A 131 -5.55 12.12 8.77
N VAL A 132 -5.54 10.80 8.59
CA VAL A 132 -6.73 10.04 8.16
C VAL A 132 -7.85 10.22 9.17
N ARG A 133 -7.56 10.08 10.47
CA ARG A 133 -8.56 10.30 11.53
C ARG A 133 -9.17 11.70 11.49
N ALA A 134 -8.35 12.72 11.25
CA ALA A 134 -8.81 14.11 11.20
C ALA A 134 -9.63 14.45 9.93
N ASN A 135 -9.45 13.70 8.85
CA ASN A 135 -10.05 13.99 7.54
C ASN A 135 -11.08 12.97 7.08
N CYS A 136 -11.45 12.00 7.92
CA CYS A 136 -12.59 11.13 7.62
C CYS A 136 -13.90 11.85 7.91
N SER A 137 -14.92 11.60 7.10
CA SER A 137 -16.28 12.13 7.31
C SER A 137 -17.04 11.34 8.38
N SER A 138 -16.59 10.13 8.67
CA SER A 138 -17.18 9.30 9.72
C SER A 138 -16.88 9.85 11.11
N ARG A 139 -17.90 9.95 11.97
CA ARG A 139 -17.71 10.35 13.35
C ARG A 139 -17.09 9.20 14.15
N ILE A 140 -15.81 9.28 14.42
CA ILE A 140 -15.11 8.35 15.30
C ILE A 140 -15.28 8.82 16.75
N PRO A 141 -15.77 7.97 17.67
CA PRO A 141 -15.88 8.33 19.09
C PRO A 141 -14.50 8.70 19.68
N ASP A 142 -14.47 9.68 20.58
CA ASP A 142 -13.22 10.17 21.19
C ASP A 142 -12.54 9.15 22.11
N ASN A 143 -13.31 8.23 22.66
CA ASN A 143 -12.84 7.18 23.56
C ASN A 143 -12.32 5.92 22.85
N VAL A 144 -12.19 5.94 21.53
CA VAL A 144 -11.63 4.81 20.77
C VAL A 144 -10.10 4.83 20.88
N ASP A 145 -9.53 3.69 21.24
CA ASP A 145 -8.08 3.54 21.28
C ASP A 145 -7.45 3.78 19.90
N PHE A 146 -6.39 4.57 19.86
CA PHE A 146 -5.77 5.04 18.62
C PHE A 146 -4.36 4.49 18.46
N PHE A 147 -4.13 3.79 17.35
CA PHE A 147 -2.83 3.22 16.98
C PHE A 147 -2.29 3.85 15.71
N SER A 148 -1.14 4.51 15.82
CA SER A 148 -0.44 5.16 14.73
C SER A 148 1.07 5.08 14.93
N SER A 149 1.80 4.98 13.80
CA SER A 149 3.26 5.08 13.78
C SER A 149 4.01 4.07 14.66
N LEU A 150 3.40 2.90 14.90
CA LEU A 150 4.05 1.77 15.58
C LEU A 150 4.82 0.90 14.59
N PRO A 151 5.89 0.22 15.02
CA PRO A 151 6.45 -0.90 14.29
C PRO A 151 5.37 -1.93 13.94
N ARG A 152 5.45 -2.57 12.76
CA ARG A 152 4.38 -3.46 12.27
C ARG A 152 4.00 -4.55 13.29
N GLU A 153 4.97 -5.22 13.84
CA GLU A 153 4.72 -6.30 14.82
C GLU A 153 4.03 -5.79 16.08
N GLU A 154 4.46 -4.63 16.59
CA GLU A 154 3.85 -3.99 17.76
C GLU A 154 2.40 -3.55 17.44
N LEU A 155 2.17 -3.02 16.23
CA LEU A 155 0.83 -2.66 15.77
C LEU A 155 -0.10 -3.88 15.73
N LEU A 156 0.35 -4.98 15.12
CA LEU A 156 -0.44 -6.21 15.01
C LEU A 156 -0.78 -6.78 16.40
N LYS A 157 0.21 -6.83 17.32
CA LYS A 157 -0.02 -7.25 18.71
C LYS A 157 -0.99 -6.34 19.46
N ALA A 158 -0.88 -5.01 19.26
CA ALA A 158 -1.75 -4.03 19.92
C ALA A 158 -3.19 -4.13 19.43
N VAL A 159 -3.41 -4.39 18.13
CA VAL A 159 -4.74 -4.44 17.50
C VAL A 159 -5.42 -5.80 17.68
N ALA A 160 -4.65 -6.88 17.77
CA ALA A 160 -5.17 -8.25 17.83
C ALA A 160 -6.32 -8.47 18.86
N PRO A 161 -6.30 -7.90 20.08
CA PRO A 161 -7.37 -8.13 21.05
C PRO A 161 -8.69 -7.38 20.78
N TYR A 162 -8.77 -6.53 19.73
CA TYR A 162 -9.99 -5.75 19.45
C TYR A 162 -10.98 -6.52 18.58
N ARG A 163 -12.28 -6.36 18.88
CA ARG A 163 -13.38 -6.93 18.07
C ARG A 163 -13.63 -6.14 16.82
N LYS A 164 -13.50 -4.81 16.88
CA LYS A 164 -13.82 -3.87 15.81
C LYS A 164 -12.70 -2.90 15.55
N ALA A 165 -12.55 -2.48 14.30
CA ALA A 165 -11.55 -1.50 13.93
C ALA A 165 -12.06 -0.51 12.88
N TYR A 166 -11.74 0.76 13.07
CA TYR A 166 -11.73 1.75 12.00
C TYR A 166 -10.35 1.70 11.35
N ALA A 167 -10.28 1.32 10.10
CA ALA A 167 -9.02 1.21 9.37
C ALA A 167 -9.25 1.35 7.86
N ILE A 168 -8.21 1.75 7.13
CA ILE A 168 -8.21 1.81 5.66
C ILE A 168 -7.00 1.08 5.09
N ASP A 169 -7.03 0.82 3.80
CA ASP A 169 -5.93 0.26 3.02
C ASP A 169 -5.37 -1.03 3.63
N ARG A 170 -4.07 -1.15 3.66
CA ARG A 170 -3.36 -2.29 4.24
C ARG A 170 -3.77 -2.55 5.70
N CYS A 171 -3.96 -1.51 6.49
CA CYS A 171 -4.38 -1.66 7.90
C CYS A 171 -5.76 -2.32 8.01
N ALA A 172 -6.68 -2.03 7.08
CA ALA A 172 -7.99 -2.68 7.04
C ALA A 172 -7.85 -4.19 6.77
N GLN A 173 -7.03 -4.58 5.80
CA GLN A 173 -6.76 -5.99 5.52
C GLN A 173 -6.13 -6.71 6.73
N GLU A 174 -5.12 -6.09 7.35
CA GLU A 174 -4.49 -6.64 8.56
C GLU A 174 -5.50 -6.82 9.71
N CYS A 175 -6.37 -5.83 9.95
CA CYS A 175 -7.44 -5.93 10.95
C CYS A 175 -8.39 -7.09 10.65
N GLN A 176 -8.81 -7.28 9.39
CA GLN A 176 -9.68 -8.40 9.00
C GLN A 176 -8.99 -9.75 9.23
N VAL A 177 -7.73 -9.88 8.82
CA VAL A 177 -6.95 -11.10 9.05
C VAL A 177 -6.77 -11.38 10.53
N LEU A 178 -6.63 -10.36 11.35
CA LEU A 178 -6.63 -10.50 12.82
C LEU A 178 -8.00 -10.89 13.38
N GLY A 179 -9.06 -10.85 12.59
CA GLY A 179 -10.43 -11.17 13.01
C GLY A 179 -11.19 -9.99 13.59
N CYS A 180 -10.83 -8.76 13.27
CA CYS A 180 -11.63 -7.59 13.59
C CYS A 180 -12.74 -7.40 12.55
N GLU A 181 -13.92 -6.99 13.02
CA GLU A 181 -14.96 -6.42 12.16
C GLU A 181 -14.53 -5.00 11.74
N LEU A 182 -14.54 -4.70 10.45
CA LEU A 182 -14.28 -3.35 9.97
C LEU A 182 -15.51 -2.48 10.13
N LEU A 183 -15.35 -1.34 10.79
CA LEU A 183 -16.36 -0.31 10.87
C LEU A 183 -16.25 0.65 9.67
N PRO A 184 -17.38 1.17 9.17
CA PRO A 184 -17.38 2.12 8.07
C PRO A 184 -16.48 3.33 8.36
N LEU A 185 -15.56 3.62 7.44
CA LEU A 185 -14.67 4.75 7.50
C LEU A 185 -14.66 5.45 6.14
N GLU A 186 -15.46 6.50 6.01
CA GLU A 186 -15.51 7.31 4.81
C GLU A 186 -14.33 8.27 4.78
N THR A 187 -13.47 8.10 3.79
CA THR A 187 -12.32 8.96 3.58
C THR A 187 -12.11 9.19 2.08
N ARG A 188 -11.59 10.36 1.73
CA ARG A 188 -11.23 10.69 0.34
C ARG A 188 -10.03 9.90 -0.17
N TYR A 189 -9.33 9.21 0.69
CA TYR A 189 -7.99 8.68 0.48
C TYR A 189 -7.89 7.19 0.78
N GLY A 190 -9.01 6.47 0.67
CA GLY A 190 -9.00 5.02 0.84
C GLY A 190 -8.70 4.29 -0.44
N CYS A 191 -8.04 3.15 -0.35
CA CYS A 191 -8.09 2.17 -1.43
C CYS A 191 -9.47 1.51 -1.47
N ASP A 192 -9.97 1.27 -2.67
CA ASP A 192 -11.29 0.70 -2.90
C ASP A 192 -11.44 -0.74 -2.42
N SER A 193 -10.33 -1.38 -2.05
CA SER A 193 -10.32 -2.78 -1.65
C SER A 193 -10.37 -2.92 -0.14
N THR A 194 -11.54 -3.30 0.37
CA THR A 194 -11.71 -3.88 1.70
C THR A 194 -11.45 -5.39 1.70
N ASN A 195 -11.21 -6.00 0.53
CA ASN A 195 -10.94 -7.41 0.40
C ASN A 195 -9.49 -7.73 0.74
N VAL A 196 -9.30 -8.75 1.56
CA VAL A 196 -7.97 -9.27 1.87
C VAL A 196 -7.40 -9.94 0.63
N LEU A 197 -6.22 -9.51 0.21
CA LEU A 197 -5.44 -10.11 -0.87
C LEU A 197 -4.11 -10.63 -0.31
N ASP A 198 -3.83 -11.91 -0.49
CA ASP A 198 -2.54 -12.48 -0.12
C ASP A 198 -1.45 -12.11 -1.14
N ASN A 199 -0.22 -11.96 -0.69
CA ASN A 199 0.92 -11.63 -1.57
C ASN A 199 1.17 -12.68 -2.67
N ARG A 200 0.84 -13.95 -2.43
CA ARG A 200 0.97 -15.01 -3.46
C ARG A 200 -0.06 -14.82 -4.55
N ASP A 201 -1.31 -14.57 -4.16
CA ASP A 201 -2.40 -14.34 -5.11
C ASP A 201 -2.12 -13.07 -5.93
N ALA A 202 -1.61 -12.02 -5.29
CA ALA A 202 -1.19 -10.79 -5.98
C ALA A 202 -0.06 -11.05 -7.00
N ALA A 203 0.92 -11.88 -6.66
CA ALA A 203 2.00 -12.24 -7.57
C ALA A 203 1.48 -13.07 -8.76
N GLU A 204 0.57 -14.02 -8.53
CA GLU A 204 -0.07 -14.81 -9.57
C GLU A 204 -0.91 -13.95 -10.52
N MET A 205 -1.71 -13.02 -9.99
CA MET A 205 -2.47 -12.06 -10.79
C MET A 205 -1.55 -11.22 -11.67
N LEU A 206 -0.47 -10.68 -11.11
CA LEU A 206 0.51 -9.89 -11.86
C LEU A 206 1.16 -10.73 -12.96
N GLN A 207 1.58 -11.97 -12.66
CA GLN A 207 2.17 -12.87 -13.66
C GLN A 207 1.22 -13.15 -14.82
N GLN A 208 -0.04 -13.42 -14.54
CA GLN A 208 -1.06 -13.67 -15.59
C GLN A 208 -1.20 -12.45 -16.51
N ILE A 209 -1.27 -11.25 -15.94
CA ILE A 209 -1.39 -10.01 -16.73
C ILE A 209 -0.15 -9.77 -17.59
N LEU A 210 1.04 -9.98 -17.03
CA LEU A 210 2.29 -9.85 -17.78
C LEU A 210 2.37 -10.85 -18.94
N ASN A 211 2.00 -12.10 -18.72
CA ASN A 211 1.96 -13.12 -19.76
C ASN A 211 1.03 -12.73 -20.93
N VAL A 212 -0.13 -12.19 -20.64
CA VAL A 212 -1.06 -11.71 -21.68
C VAL A 212 -0.47 -10.54 -22.47
N ARG A 213 0.21 -9.61 -21.79
CA ARG A 213 0.82 -8.42 -22.44
C ARG A 213 2.05 -8.77 -23.28
N GLU A 214 2.83 -9.73 -22.85
CA GLU A 214 4.07 -10.14 -23.52
C GLU A 214 3.79 -11.19 -24.61
N GLY A 215 2.85 -12.12 -24.39
CA GLY A 215 2.44 -13.12 -25.38
C GLY A 215 1.63 -12.58 -26.55
N GLY A 216 1.15 -11.36 -26.51
CA GLY A 216 0.48 -10.68 -27.65
C GLY A 216 1.44 -9.91 -28.56
N LYS A 217 2.74 -10.02 -28.37
CA LYS A 217 3.80 -9.34 -29.15
C LYS A 217 4.47 -10.26 -30.20
N GLU A 218 3.88 -11.46 -30.49
CA GLU A 218 4.33 -12.33 -31.61
C GLU A 218 3.77 -11.88 -32.96
#